data_9d33fdde1cd554cf583e900e4fad46ad
#
_entry.id   9d33fdde1cd554cf583e900e4fad46ad
#
_cell.length_a   1.000
_cell.length_b   1.000
_cell.length_c   1.000
_cell.angle_alpha   90.00
_cell.angle_beta   90.00
_cell.angle_gamma   90.00
#
_symmetry.space_group_name_H-M   'P 1'
#
loop_
_entity.id
_entity.type
_entity.pdbx_description
1 polymer ?
#
loop_
_entity_poly.entity_id
_entity_poly.type
_entity_poly.pdbx_seq_one_letter_code
_entity_poly.pdbx_strand_id
1 'polypeptide(L)'
;MGIRSLTILIGLLLTSAASAQEAGDAAAGETVFKKCMTCHAVGEGARNKVGPVLNGVVGRQAGTFPDFRYSEAMVTAGAGGLMWTPEDLAKYLAAPKEFVPGNKMAFAGLKDQADIDNVIAYLATLPAPPQ
;
A
#
# COMPACT_ATOMS: atom_id res chain seq x y z
N MET A 1 58.22 21.05 34.18
CA MET A 1 56.80 21.35 34.19
C MET A 1 56.26 21.05 32.81
N GLY A 2 55.63 19.89 32.63
CA GLY A 2 55.05 19.46 31.33
C GLY A 2 53.55 19.74 31.31
N ILE A 3 53.17 20.56 30.38
CA ILE A 3 51.74 20.83 30.09
C ILE A 3 51.27 19.72 29.17
N ARG A 4 50.41 18.82 29.71
CA ARG A 4 49.73 17.81 28.88
C ARG A 4 48.52 18.42 28.24
N SER A 5 48.56 18.67 26.92
CA SER A 5 47.42 19.08 26.13
C SER A 5 46.45 17.91 26.00
N LEU A 6 45.27 18.05 26.58
CA LEU A 6 44.16 17.12 26.45
C LEU A 6 43.32 17.49 25.21
N THR A 7 43.50 16.77 24.13
CA THR A 7 42.73 16.94 22.90
C THR A 7 41.36 16.25 23.07
N ILE A 8 40.31 17.00 23.25
CA ILE A 8 38.95 16.47 23.30
C ILE A 8 38.47 16.30 21.86
N LEU A 9 38.35 15.06 21.39
CA LEU A 9 37.66 14.71 20.17
C LEU A 9 36.15 14.78 20.42
N ILE A 10 35.51 15.82 19.90
CA ILE A 10 34.04 15.91 19.86
C ILE A 10 33.59 15.07 18.65
N GLY A 11 33.12 13.86 18.93
CA GLY A 11 32.48 12.99 17.94
C GLY A 11 31.11 13.56 17.56
N LEU A 12 30.97 14.03 16.33
CA LEU A 12 29.70 14.48 15.74
C LEU A 12 28.85 13.25 15.45
N LEU A 13 27.92 12.92 16.31
CA LEU A 13 26.89 11.90 16.07
C LEU A 13 25.89 12.43 15.03
N LEU A 14 26.07 12.01 13.77
CA LEU A 14 25.06 12.19 12.73
C LEU A 14 23.88 11.25 13.06
N THR A 15 22.86 11.79 13.69
CA THR A 15 21.57 11.13 13.80
C THR A 15 20.89 11.17 12.44
N SER A 16 20.92 10.06 11.72
CA SER A 16 20.09 9.85 10.54
C SER A 16 18.64 9.85 11.00
N ALA A 17 17.91 10.96 10.79
CA ALA A 17 16.47 10.97 10.88
C ALA A 17 15.93 10.10 9.74
N ALA A 18 15.60 8.85 10.05
CA ALA A 18 14.76 8.05 9.19
C ALA A 18 13.42 8.79 9.10
N SER A 19 13.06 9.29 7.92
CA SER A 19 11.73 9.82 7.65
C SER A 19 10.76 8.66 7.82
N ALA A 20 10.15 8.53 9.00
CA ALA A 20 8.99 7.71 9.20
C ALA A 20 7.90 8.32 8.31
N GLN A 21 7.50 7.61 7.25
CA GLN A 21 6.31 7.92 6.49
C GLN A 21 5.17 7.93 7.50
N GLU A 22 4.51 9.09 7.68
CA GLU A 22 3.39 9.17 8.61
C GLU A 22 2.34 8.15 8.18
N ALA A 23 2.03 7.20 9.07
CA ALA A 23 0.97 6.24 8.84
C ALA A 23 -0.34 7.01 8.66
N GLY A 24 -1.10 6.72 7.59
CA GLY A 24 -2.38 7.35 7.34
C GLY A 24 -3.41 7.04 8.43
N ASP A 25 -4.50 7.79 8.41
CA ASP A 25 -5.65 7.61 9.33
C ASP A 25 -6.63 6.58 8.73
N ALA A 26 -6.82 5.44 9.39
CA ALA A 26 -7.72 4.39 8.92
C ALA A 26 -9.19 4.83 8.89
N ALA A 27 -9.64 5.65 9.83
CA ALA A 27 -11.03 6.14 9.84
C ALA A 27 -11.29 7.10 8.66
N ALA A 28 -10.36 7.99 8.37
CA ALA A 28 -10.40 8.82 7.16
C ALA A 28 -10.30 7.95 5.89
N GLY A 29 -9.50 6.89 5.93
CA GLY A 29 -9.35 5.94 4.84
C GLY A 29 -10.62 5.17 4.50
N GLU A 30 -11.44 4.84 5.50
CA GLU A 30 -12.75 4.24 5.28
C GLU A 30 -13.66 5.17 4.46
N THR A 31 -13.57 6.47 4.70
CA THR A 31 -14.30 7.47 3.90
C THR A 31 -13.79 7.53 2.47
N VAL A 32 -12.48 7.50 2.26
CA VAL A 32 -11.88 7.44 0.92
C VAL A 32 -12.29 6.16 0.19
N PHE A 33 -12.35 5.03 0.90
CA PHE A 33 -12.72 3.73 0.35
C PHE A 33 -14.11 3.69 -0.28
N LYS A 34 -15.01 4.61 0.08
CA LYS A 34 -16.33 4.75 -0.58
C LYS A 34 -16.23 4.91 -2.10
N LYS A 35 -15.13 5.48 -2.59
CA LYS A 35 -14.83 5.58 -4.03
C LYS A 35 -14.56 4.22 -4.68
N CYS A 36 -14.22 3.22 -3.89
CA CYS A 36 -13.84 1.86 -4.34
C CYS A 36 -15.01 0.87 -4.25
N MET A 37 -16.02 1.18 -3.43
CA MET A 37 -17.13 0.26 -3.08
C MET A 37 -18.03 -0.10 -4.25
N THR A 38 -18.05 0.68 -5.32
CA THR A 38 -18.77 0.33 -6.54
C THR A 38 -18.28 -0.98 -7.16
N CYS A 39 -16.99 -1.24 -7.05
CA CYS A 39 -16.31 -2.39 -7.67
C CYS A 39 -15.74 -3.39 -6.66
N HIS A 40 -15.42 -2.98 -5.45
CA HIS A 40 -14.80 -3.82 -4.44
C HIS A 40 -15.67 -4.00 -3.20
N ALA A 41 -15.56 -5.16 -2.58
CA ALA A 41 -16.15 -5.45 -1.29
C ALA A 41 -15.06 -5.76 -0.26
N VAL A 42 -15.34 -5.48 1.00
CA VAL A 42 -14.49 -5.79 2.15
C VAL A 42 -15.34 -6.23 3.32
N GLY A 43 -14.72 -6.84 4.31
CA GLY A 43 -15.36 -7.26 5.55
C GLY A 43 -15.83 -8.72 5.53
N GLU A 44 -16.52 -9.10 6.58
CA GLU A 44 -17.06 -10.45 6.71
C GLU A 44 -18.10 -10.73 5.62
N GLY A 45 -18.00 -11.90 5.00
CA GLY A 45 -18.92 -12.31 3.94
C GLY A 45 -18.75 -11.57 2.61
N ALA A 46 -17.70 -10.76 2.45
CA ALA A 46 -17.43 -10.06 1.21
C ALA A 46 -17.24 -11.03 0.04
N ARG A 47 -17.74 -10.65 -1.12
CA ARG A 47 -17.66 -11.43 -2.36
C ARG A 47 -17.04 -10.59 -3.47
N ASN A 48 -16.38 -11.26 -4.41
CA ASN A 48 -15.91 -10.62 -5.63
C ASN A 48 -17.07 -9.96 -6.39
N LYS A 49 -16.78 -8.81 -6.94
CA LYS A 49 -17.70 -8.00 -7.77
C LYS A 49 -17.03 -7.71 -9.12
N VAL A 50 -17.11 -6.49 -9.59
CA VAL A 50 -16.32 -6.05 -10.76
C VAL A 50 -14.82 -6.14 -10.46
N GLY A 51 -14.43 -5.85 -9.24
CA GLY A 51 -13.08 -6.08 -8.70
C GLY A 51 -13.05 -7.19 -7.65
N PRO A 52 -11.86 -7.66 -7.27
CA PRO A 52 -11.70 -8.68 -6.22
C PRO A 52 -12.01 -8.12 -4.84
N VAL A 53 -12.34 -9.01 -3.91
CA VAL A 53 -12.37 -8.68 -2.48
C VAL A 53 -11.00 -8.19 -2.04
N LEU A 54 -10.97 -7.13 -1.22
CA LEU A 54 -9.73 -6.51 -0.75
C LEU A 54 -9.32 -6.88 0.68
N ASN A 55 -10.04 -7.81 1.33
CA ASN A 55 -9.62 -8.34 2.63
C ASN A 55 -8.20 -8.91 2.54
N GLY A 56 -7.31 -8.44 3.42
CA GLY A 56 -5.93 -8.91 3.47
C GLY A 56 -5.08 -8.51 2.26
N VAL A 57 -5.49 -7.49 1.50
CA VAL A 57 -4.74 -7.07 0.30
C VAL A 57 -3.34 -6.54 0.61
N VAL A 58 -3.18 -5.85 1.74
CA VAL A 58 -1.85 -5.35 2.14
C VAL A 58 -0.94 -6.52 2.48
N GLY A 59 0.17 -6.61 1.77
CA GLY A 59 1.15 -7.70 1.89
C GLY A 59 0.85 -8.93 1.04
N ARG A 60 -0.26 -8.96 0.29
CA ARG A 60 -0.62 -10.08 -0.58
C ARG A 60 0.08 -9.95 -1.94
N GLN A 61 0.42 -11.09 -2.54
CA GLN A 61 0.87 -11.12 -3.94
C GLN A 61 -0.23 -10.64 -4.88
N ALA A 62 0.13 -9.81 -5.85
CA ALA A 62 -0.81 -9.31 -6.84
C ALA A 62 -1.40 -10.46 -7.67
N GLY A 63 -2.67 -10.30 -8.06
CA GLY A 63 -3.33 -11.25 -8.94
C GLY A 63 -3.69 -12.61 -8.32
N THR A 64 -3.80 -12.71 -7.00
CA THR A 64 -3.92 -14.02 -6.32
C THR A 64 -5.18 -14.24 -5.48
N PHE A 65 -6.07 -13.25 -5.37
CA PHE A 65 -7.30 -13.49 -4.61
C PHE A 65 -8.16 -14.58 -5.28
N PRO A 66 -8.68 -15.58 -4.52
CA PRO A 66 -9.40 -16.71 -5.08
C PRO A 66 -10.64 -16.32 -5.89
N ASP A 67 -10.95 -17.12 -6.89
CA ASP A 67 -12.19 -17.04 -7.70
C ASP A 67 -12.43 -15.68 -8.39
N PHE A 68 -11.37 -14.86 -8.56
CA PHE A 68 -11.43 -13.63 -9.33
C PHE A 68 -10.63 -13.77 -10.63
N ARG A 69 -11.23 -13.36 -11.74
CA ARG A 69 -10.56 -13.35 -13.04
C ARG A 69 -9.82 -12.03 -13.24
N TYR A 70 -8.55 -12.01 -12.89
CA TYR A 70 -7.66 -10.87 -13.13
C TYR A 70 -7.34 -10.66 -14.61
N SER A 71 -6.87 -9.47 -14.98
CA SER A 71 -6.22 -9.23 -16.26
C SER A 71 -4.93 -10.05 -16.36
N GLU A 72 -4.54 -10.41 -17.58
CA GLU A 72 -3.25 -11.06 -17.81
C GLU A 72 -2.08 -10.22 -17.29
N ALA A 73 -2.15 -8.89 -17.45
CA ALA A 73 -1.15 -7.97 -16.93
C ALA A 73 -0.98 -8.07 -15.39
N MET A 74 -2.10 -8.18 -14.65
CA MET A 74 -2.05 -8.30 -13.20
C MET A 74 -1.51 -9.67 -12.76
N VAL A 75 -1.91 -10.73 -13.42
CA VAL A 75 -1.38 -12.09 -13.16
C VAL A 75 0.12 -12.14 -13.43
N THR A 76 0.56 -11.58 -14.54
CA THR A 76 1.98 -11.52 -14.90
C THR A 76 2.79 -10.69 -13.91
N ALA A 77 2.26 -9.54 -13.47
CA ALA A 77 2.92 -8.71 -12.47
C ALA A 77 3.10 -9.47 -11.14
N GLY A 78 2.07 -10.16 -10.68
CA GLY A 78 2.14 -10.99 -9.48
C GLY A 78 3.12 -12.15 -9.61
N ALA A 79 3.10 -12.85 -10.72
CA ALA A 79 4.06 -13.93 -11.01
C ALA A 79 5.50 -13.42 -11.10
N GLY A 80 5.69 -12.16 -11.50
CA GLY A 80 6.98 -11.47 -11.52
C GLY A 80 7.44 -10.96 -10.15
N GLY A 81 6.66 -11.15 -9.08
CA GLY A 81 7.02 -10.82 -7.72
C GLY A 81 6.34 -9.58 -7.14
N LEU A 82 5.36 -8.98 -7.82
CA LEU A 82 4.65 -7.83 -7.27
C LEU A 82 3.87 -8.24 -6.01
N MET A 83 4.23 -7.63 -4.91
CA MET A 83 3.53 -7.75 -3.62
C MET A 83 2.88 -6.40 -3.29
N TRP A 84 1.67 -6.43 -2.77
CA TRP A 84 0.96 -5.22 -2.37
C TRP A 84 1.50 -4.66 -1.05
N THR A 85 2.76 -4.25 -1.06
CA THR A 85 3.31 -3.45 0.04
C THR A 85 2.61 -2.10 0.10
N PRO A 86 2.60 -1.41 1.24
CA PRO A 86 2.06 -0.04 1.32
C PRO A 86 2.66 0.90 0.27
N GLU A 87 3.96 0.77 -0.01
CA GLU A 87 4.64 1.57 -1.03
C GLU A 87 4.13 1.29 -2.44
N ASP A 88 4.01 0.02 -2.83
CA ASP A 88 3.54 -0.34 -4.17
C ASP A 88 2.04 -0.08 -4.34
N LEU A 89 1.25 -0.26 -3.28
CA LEU A 89 -0.14 0.18 -3.27
C LEU A 89 -0.27 1.68 -3.49
N ALA A 90 0.58 2.49 -2.87
CA ALA A 90 0.57 3.94 -3.07
C ALA A 90 0.83 4.31 -4.52
N LYS A 91 1.83 3.71 -5.15
CA LYS A 91 2.13 3.91 -6.58
C LYS A 91 0.97 3.48 -7.47
N TYR A 92 0.41 2.30 -7.19
CA TYR A 92 -0.71 1.76 -7.95
C TYR A 92 -1.97 2.63 -7.83
N LEU A 93 -2.34 3.04 -6.63
CA LEU A 93 -3.51 3.87 -6.39
C LEU A 93 -3.38 5.28 -6.96
N ALA A 94 -2.17 5.81 -7.07
CA ALA A 94 -1.92 7.10 -7.71
C ALA A 94 -2.11 7.05 -9.23
N ALA A 95 -1.67 5.97 -9.88
CA ALA A 95 -1.69 5.82 -11.33
C ALA A 95 -1.79 4.33 -11.74
N PRO A 96 -2.97 3.69 -11.61
CA PRO A 96 -3.10 2.26 -11.83
C PRO A 96 -2.65 1.78 -13.21
N LYS A 97 -2.95 2.54 -14.25
CA LYS A 97 -2.60 2.16 -15.63
C LYS A 97 -1.13 2.35 -15.96
N GLU A 98 -0.44 3.21 -15.23
CA GLU A 98 1.00 3.40 -15.38
C GLU A 98 1.78 2.35 -14.59
N PHE A 99 1.30 2.01 -13.39
CA PHE A 99 1.99 1.05 -12.53
C PHE A 99 1.84 -0.40 -13.01
N VAL A 100 0.63 -0.79 -13.44
CA VAL A 100 0.37 -2.09 -14.09
C VAL A 100 -0.31 -1.85 -15.44
N PRO A 101 0.45 -1.56 -16.50
CA PRO A 101 -0.11 -1.38 -17.83
C PRO A 101 -0.89 -2.60 -18.27
N GLY A 102 -2.09 -2.39 -18.80
CA GLY A 102 -2.99 -3.46 -19.21
C GLY A 102 -3.88 -4.04 -18.11
N ASN A 103 -3.82 -3.52 -16.87
CA ASN A 103 -4.81 -3.88 -15.87
C ASN A 103 -6.21 -3.40 -16.30
N LYS A 104 -7.24 -4.10 -15.83
CA LYS A 104 -8.63 -3.81 -16.23
C LYS A 104 -9.42 -2.95 -15.24
N MET A 105 -8.80 -2.43 -14.19
CA MET A 105 -9.44 -1.54 -13.24
C MET A 105 -9.74 -0.18 -13.88
N ALA A 106 -11.02 0.15 -13.99
CA ALA A 106 -11.48 1.42 -14.59
C ALA A 106 -11.45 2.53 -13.54
N PHE A 107 -10.26 2.92 -13.10
CA PHE A 107 -10.03 3.93 -12.07
C PHE A 107 -8.85 4.81 -12.46
N ALA A 108 -9.05 6.14 -12.46
CA ALA A 108 -8.02 7.08 -12.91
C ALA A 108 -6.89 7.31 -11.88
N GLY A 109 -7.11 6.91 -10.65
CA GLY A 109 -6.17 7.10 -9.54
C GLY A 109 -6.60 8.18 -8.55
N LEU A 110 -6.05 8.10 -7.35
CA LEU A 110 -6.18 9.11 -6.31
C LEU A 110 -5.10 10.18 -6.54
N LYS A 111 -5.48 11.45 -6.41
CA LYS A 111 -4.56 12.59 -6.67
C LYS A 111 -4.03 13.23 -5.40
N ASP A 112 -4.67 12.99 -4.27
CA ASP A 112 -4.26 13.48 -2.97
C ASP A 112 -3.47 12.41 -2.22
N GLN A 113 -2.24 12.74 -1.80
CA GLN A 113 -1.38 11.80 -1.08
C GLN A 113 -1.97 11.40 0.26
N ALA A 114 -2.66 12.32 0.94
CA ALA A 114 -3.32 11.99 2.21
C ALA A 114 -4.44 10.96 2.01
N ASP A 115 -5.21 11.05 0.93
CA ASP A 115 -6.23 10.05 0.58
C ASP A 115 -5.59 8.68 0.33
N ILE A 116 -4.46 8.65 -0.36
CA ILE A 116 -3.71 7.41 -0.63
C ILE A 116 -3.23 6.78 0.68
N ASP A 117 -2.57 7.56 1.53
CA ASP A 117 -2.03 7.07 2.80
C ASP A 117 -3.15 6.59 3.74
N ASN A 118 -4.25 7.34 3.80
CA ASN A 118 -5.40 7.00 4.62
C ASN A 118 -6.11 5.73 4.16
N VAL A 119 -6.35 5.57 2.86
CA VAL A 119 -7.02 4.34 2.36
C VAL A 119 -6.13 3.11 2.53
N ILE A 120 -4.82 3.24 2.39
CA ILE A 120 -3.89 2.13 2.67
C ILE A 120 -3.93 1.76 4.16
N ALA A 121 -3.96 2.74 5.06
CA ALA A 121 -4.12 2.50 6.50
C ALA A 121 -5.43 1.75 6.80
N TYR A 122 -6.52 2.13 6.15
CA TYR A 122 -7.79 1.42 6.27
C TYR A 122 -7.70 -0.02 5.76
N LEU A 123 -7.18 -0.24 4.56
CA LEU A 123 -7.01 -1.57 3.98
C LEU A 123 -6.12 -2.47 4.85
N ALA A 124 -5.13 -1.91 5.51
CA ALA A 124 -4.25 -2.65 6.42
C ALA A 124 -4.97 -3.17 7.68
N THR A 125 -6.14 -2.61 8.03
CA THR A 125 -6.96 -3.11 9.14
C THR A 125 -7.79 -4.35 8.78
N LEU A 126 -7.92 -4.67 7.50
CA LEU A 126 -8.77 -5.74 7.02
C LEU A 126 -8.00 -7.06 7.01
N PRO A 127 -8.41 -8.05 7.83
CA PRO A 127 -7.73 -9.33 7.89
C PRO A 127 -7.92 -10.12 6.59
N ALA A 128 -6.96 -10.98 6.28
CA ALA A 128 -7.14 -11.98 5.22
C ALA A 128 -8.33 -12.88 5.55
N PRO A 129 -9.07 -13.37 4.53
CA PRO A 129 -10.12 -14.35 4.76
C PRO A 129 -9.54 -15.63 5.38
N PRO A 130 -10.35 -16.38 6.14
CA PRO A 130 -9.92 -17.68 6.63
C PRO A 130 -9.47 -18.60 5.49
N GLN A 131 -8.38 -19.32 5.71
CA GLN A 131 -7.86 -20.31 4.77
C GLN A 131 -8.77 -21.55 4.75
#